data_39abbfaf34f09038cc1b13e0200a3eab
#
_entry.id   39abbfaf34f09038cc1b13e0200a3eab
#
_cell.length_a   1.000
_cell.length_b   1.000
_cell.length_c   1.000
_cell.angle_alpha   90.00
_cell.angle_beta   90.00
_cell.angle_gamma   90.00
#
_symmetry.space_group_name_H-M   'P 1'
#
loop_
_entity.id
_entity.type
_entity.pdbx_description
1 polymer ?
#
loop_
_entity_poly.entity_id
_entity_poly.type
_entity_poly.pdbx_seq_one_letter_code
_entity_poly.pdbx_strand_id
1 'polypeptide(L)'
;MSLLFSVSLLSVWLLTAMPSAAHWDDLTTAKITVQATSAQISLIYPGELTAFADDDGDGRLSAAEIARNREALQNFFQDHIFLKNDRDQTGVLTVQSHRESLAANGTVTGKIAPKTHTSLLLNYAWLEPFQNLTIDYHLFVPGTNDASCVATISHAGQFSNHVFTPRKTTLELGPEGIVRSAAG
;
A
#
# COMPACT_ATOMS: atom_id res chain seq x y z
N MET A 1 -38.52 -50.21 45.18
CA MET A 1 -38.21 -48.77 45.14
C MET A 1 -36.83 -48.64 44.52
N SER A 2 -36.76 -48.40 43.24
CA SER A 2 -35.50 -48.16 42.50
C SER A 2 -35.52 -46.78 41.91
N LEU A 3 -34.68 -45.91 42.41
CA LEU A 3 -34.48 -44.54 41.92
C LEU A 3 -33.43 -44.61 40.77
N LEU A 4 -33.89 -44.38 39.57
CA LEU A 4 -33.05 -44.16 38.38
C LEU A 4 -32.55 -42.70 38.37
N PHE A 5 -31.27 -42.54 38.60
CA PHE A 5 -30.57 -41.25 38.39
C PHE A 5 -30.25 -41.10 36.92
N SER A 6 -30.95 -40.23 36.21
CA SER A 6 -30.60 -39.78 34.88
C SER A 6 -29.53 -38.71 34.98
N VAL A 7 -28.29 -39.07 34.63
CA VAL A 7 -27.20 -38.09 34.44
C VAL A 7 -27.31 -37.51 33.04
N SER A 8 -27.79 -36.27 32.96
CA SER A 8 -27.83 -35.50 31.71
C SER A 8 -26.42 -34.95 31.41
N LEU A 9 -25.74 -35.52 30.44
CA LEU A 9 -24.47 -35.03 29.96
C LEU A 9 -24.72 -33.78 29.12
N LEU A 10 -24.52 -32.62 29.73
CA LEU A 10 -24.51 -31.32 29.03
C LEU A 10 -23.18 -31.18 28.30
N SER A 11 -23.14 -31.54 27.01
CA SER A 11 -21.99 -31.29 26.14
C SER A 11 -21.85 -29.80 25.88
N VAL A 12 -21.00 -29.15 26.64
CA VAL A 12 -20.58 -27.77 26.37
C VAL A 12 -19.63 -27.79 25.17
N TRP A 13 -20.14 -27.48 24.01
CA TRP A 13 -19.32 -27.13 22.84
C TRP A 13 -18.65 -25.80 23.12
N LEU A 14 -17.42 -25.83 23.63
CA LEU A 14 -16.54 -24.66 23.55
C LEU A 14 -16.25 -24.42 22.06
N LEU A 15 -16.94 -23.48 21.46
CA LEU A 15 -16.52 -22.83 20.23
C LEU A 15 -15.22 -22.07 20.57
N THR A 16 -14.07 -22.71 20.34
CA THR A 16 -12.81 -22.00 20.28
C THR A 16 -12.87 -21.11 19.04
N ALA A 17 -13.27 -19.87 19.23
CA ALA A 17 -13.02 -18.83 18.25
C ALA A 17 -11.51 -18.77 18.08
N MET A 18 -10.98 -19.39 17.02
CA MET A 18 -9.61 -19.18 16.62
C MET A 18 -9.48 -17.69 16.34
N PRO A 19 -8.57 -16.97 17.01
CA PRO A 19 -8.27 -15.61 16.60
C PRO A 19 -7.85 -15.69 15.14
N SER A 20 -8.59 -15.06 14.26
CA SER A 20 -8.14 -14.79 12.91
C SER A 20 -6.83 -14.02 13.08
N ALA A 21 -5.72 -14.69 12.88
CA ALA A 21 -4.44 -14.01 12.78
C ALA A 21 -4.60 -13.05 11.60
N ALA A 22 -4.73 -11.77 11.89
CA ALA A 22 -4.61 -10.75 10.87
C ALA A 22 -3.26 -11.00 10.21
N HIS A 23 -3.28 -11.51 8.98
CA HIS A 23 -2.07 -11.81 8.25
C HIS A 23 -1.39 -10.47 7.96
N TRP A 24 -0.30 -10.20 8.67
CA TRP A 24 0.58 -9.05 8.41
C TRP A 24 1.13 -9.07 6.98
N ASP A 25 1.06 -10.24 6.34
CA ASP A 25 1.57 -10.45 4.99
C ASP A 25 0.77 -9.68 3.92
N ASP A 26 -0.48 -9.31 4.18
CA ASP A 26 -1.36 -8.62 3.24
C ASP A 26 -1.40 -7.09 3.45
N LEU A 27 -0.66 -6.60 4.46
CA LEU A 27 -0.66 -5.18 4.81
C LEU A 27 0.36 -4.40 3.97
N THR A 28 -0.13 -3.42 3.24
CA THR A 28 0.70 -2.41 2.58
C THR A 28 0.73 -1.12 3.39
N THR A 29 1.87 -0.46 3.43
CA THR A 29 1.97 0.90 3.98
C THR A 29 2.51 1.86 2.94
N ALA A 30 1.95 3.06 2.89
CA ALA A 30 2.37 4.12 1.98
C ALA A 30 2.61 5.43 2.74
N LYS A 31 3.67 6.13 2.37
CA LYS A 31 3.85 7.54 2.74
C LYS A 31 3.76 8.34 1.45
N ILE A 32 2.75 9.18 1.34
CA ILE A 32 2.46 9.99 0.15
C ILE A 32 2.81 11.44 0.47
N THR A 33 3.70 12.03 -0.32
CA THR A 33 4.06 13.44 -0.22
C THR A 33 3.67 14.14 -1.51
N VAL A 34 2.75 15.10 -1.43
CA VAL A 34 2.24 15.85 -2.59
C VAL A 34 2.84 17.24 -2.60
N GLN A 35 3.37 17.64 -3.76
CA GLN A 35 3.93 18.94 -4.06
C GLN A 35 3.19 19.57 -5.25
N ALA A 36 3.51 20.81 -5.59
CA ALA A 36 2.79 21.54 -6.65
C ALA A 36 2.80 20.83 -8.03
N THR A 37 3.88 20.15 -8.38
CA THR A 37 4.06 19.48 -9.70
C THR A 37 4.42 18.01 -9.57
N SER A 38 4.37 17.43 -8.37
CA SER A 38 4.78 16.05 -8.16
C SER A 38 4.09 15.39 -6.98
N ALA A 39 4.03 14.07 -7.01
CA ALA A 39 3.66 13.25 -5.87
C ALA A 39 4.67 12.11 -5.72
N GLN A 40 5.13 11.91 -4.49
CA GLN A 40 6.06 10.83 -4.15
C GLN A 40 5.37 9.84 -3.23
N ILE A 41 5.45 8.56 -3.55
CA ILE A 41 4.91 7.47 -2.74
C ILE A 41 6.06 6.57 -2.31
N SER A 42 6.39 6.58 -1.01
CA SER A 42 7.23 5.56 -0.40
C SER A 42 6.34 4.40 0.00
N LEU A 43 6.48 3.28 -0.68
CA LEU A 43 5.62 2.11 -0.57
C LEU A 43 6.37 0.95 0.07
N ILE A 44 5.74 0.27 1.03
CA ILE A 44 6.16 -1.01 1.59
C ILE A 44 5.01 -1.98 1.38
N TYR A 45 5.25 -3.06 0.64
CA TYR A 45 4.21 -3.97 0.18
C TYR A 45 4.71 -5.41 0.11
N PRO A 46 3.82 -6.43 0.06
CA PRO A 46 4.19 -7.83 -0.08
C PRO A 46 5.04 -8.06 -1.34
N GLY A 47 6.24 -8.63 -1.19
CA GLY A 47 7.21 -8.82 -2.28
C GLY A 47 6.70 -9.70 -3.41
N GLU A 48 5.76 -10.62 -3.11
CA GLU A 48 5.12 -11.48 -4.11
C GLU A 48 4.42 -10.73 -5.24
N LEU A 49 3.94 -9.50 -4.98
CA LEU A 49 3.30 -8.67 -6.01
C LEU A 49 4.26 -8.27 -7.14
N THR A 50 5.55 -8.24 -6.87
CA THR A 50 6.60 -7.92 -7.83
C THR A 50 7.64 -9.03 -7.98
N ALA A 51 7.27 -10.28 -7.69
CA ALA A 51 8.15 -11.44 -7.84
C ALA A 51 8.70 -11.63 -9.27
N PHE A 52 8.01 -11.08 -10.29
CA PHE A 52 8.48 -11.09 -11.67
C PHE A 52 9.76 -10.27 -11.90
N ALA A 53 10.10 -9.37 -10.97
CA ALA A 53 11.27 -8.50 -11.03
C ALA A 53 12.34 -8.86 -9.99
N ASP A 54 12.09 -9.86 -9.15
CA ASP A 54 13.00 -10.42 -8.15
C ASP A 54 13.77 -11.59 -8.80
N ASP A 55 14.93 -11.28 -9.36
CA ASP A 55 15.70 -12.24 -10.16
C ASP A 55 16.41 -13.31 -9.31
N ASP A 56 16.75 -12.98 -8.05
CA ASP A 56 17.45 -13.91 -7.14
C ASP A 56 16.51 -14.60 -6.14
N GLY A 57 15.23 -14.24 -6.12
CA GLY A 57 14.19 -14.87 -5.31
C GLY A 57 14.33 -14.61 -3.81
N ASP A 58 14.99 -13.52 -3.41
CA ASP A 58 15.19 -13.18 -1.99
C ASP A 58 13.97 -12.46 -1.36
N GLY A 59 12.92 -12.21 -2.13
CA GLY A 59 11.68 -11.53 -1.75
C GLY A 59 11.82 -10.01 -1.65
N ARG A 60 12.88 -9.44 -2.26
CA ARG A 60 13.16 -8.00 -2.25
C ARG A 60 13.63 -7.56 -3.63
N LEU A 61 13.49 -6.28 -3.91
CA LEU A 61 14.05 -5.69 -5.12
C LEU A 61 15.30 -4.90 -4.80
N SER A 62 16.43 -5.37 -5.28
CA SER A 62 17.69 -4.63 -5.26
C SER A 62 17.68 -3.49 -6.29
N ALA A 63 18.57 -2.52 -6.14
CA ALA A 63 18.72 -1.43 -7.12
C ALA A 63 19.05 -1.96 -8.54
N ALA A 64 19.81 -3.06 -8.63
CA ALA A 64 20.17 -3.68 -9.90
C ALA A 64 18.97 -4.33 -10.59
N GLU A 65 18.09 -4.99 -9.84
CA GLU A 65 16.86 -5.60 -10.35
C GLU A 65 15.85 -4.54 -10.79
N ILE A 66 15.67 -3.47 -9.97
CA ILE A 66 14.83 -2.34 -10.35
C ILE A 66 15.32 -1.69 -11.64
N ALA A 67 16.64 -1.51 -11.79
CA ALA A 67 17.20 -0.93 -13.02
C ALA A 67 16.98 -1.83 -14.24
N ARG A 68 17.11 -3.14 -14.06
CA ARG A 68 16.95 -4.16 -15.11
C ARG A 68 15.50 -4.33 -15.54
N ASN A 69 14.57 -4.32 -14.56
CA ASN A 69 13.15 -4.54 -14.76
C ASN A 69 12.33 -3.22 -14.73
N ARG A 70 12.99 -2.08 -14.98
CA ARG A 70 12.38 -0.74 -14.83
C ARG A 70 11.07 -0.58 -15.58
N GLU A 71 11.04 -0.92 -16.86
CA GLU A 71 9.85 -0.77 -17.69
C GLU A 71 8.68 -1.65 -17.20
N ALA A 72 8.98 -2.91 -16.88
CA ALA A 72 7.98 -3.83 -16.35
C ALA A 72 7.39 -3.34 -15.01
N LEU A 73 8.24 -2.82 -14.11
CA LEU A 73 7.81 -2.24 -12.84
C LEU A 73 6.99 -0.96 -13.05
N GLN A 74 7.39 -0.09 -13.97
CA GLN A 74 6.63 1.12 -14.28
C GLN A 74 5.24 0.78 -14.82
N ASN A 75 5.14 -0.13 -15.78
CA ASN A 75 3.86 -0.59 -16.33
C ASN A 75 2.99 -1.21 -15.23
N PHE A 76 3.56 -2.10 -14.41
CA PHE A 76 2.85 -2.73 -13.31
C PHE A 76 2.27 -1.69 -12.33
N PHE A 77 3.06 -0.73 -11.88
CA PHE A 77 2.56 0.28 -10.95
C PHE A 77 1.61 1.28 -11.62
N GLN A 78 1.78 1.60 -12.90
CA GLN A 78 0.83 2.42 -13.64
C GLN A 78 -0.54 1.76 -13.79
N ASP A 79 -0.59 0.43 -13.86
CA ASP A 79 -1.83 -0.34 -13.96
C ASP A 79 -2.54 -0.52 -12.60
N HIS A 80 -1.84 -0.26 -11.48
CA HIS A 80 -2.39 -0.49 -10.14
C HIS A 80 -2.49 0.77 -9.26
N ILE A 81 -1.76 1.82 -9.57
CA ILE A 81 -1.78 3.07 -8.80
C ILE A 81 -1.87 4.25 -9.78
N PHE A 82 -3.05 4.85 -9.85
CA PHE A 82 -3.31 5.97 -10.75
C PHE A 82 -3.30 7.29 -9.98
N LEU A 83 -2.50 8.24 -10.43
CA LEU A 83 -2.52 9.60 -9.92
C LEU A 83 -2.89 10.55 -11.05
N LYS A 84 -4.01 11.23 -10.89
CA LYS A 84 -4.54 12.18 -11.87
C LYS A 84 -4.70 13.56 -11.25
N ASN A 85 -4.29 14.60 -11.99
CA ASN A 85 -4.50 15.98 -11.60
C ASN A 85 -5.91 16.47 -11.95
N ASP A 86 -6.20 17.74 -11.62
CA ASP A 86 -7.46 18.43 -11.91
C ASP A 86 -7.80 18.57 -13.41
N ARG A 87 -6.87 18.21 -14.30
CA ARG A 87 -7.05 18.17 -15.75
C ARG A 87 -7.14 16.73 -16.30
N ASP A 88 -7.38 15.76 -15.43
CA ASP A 88 -7.44 14.32 -15.76
C ASP A 88 -6.14 13.79 -16.42
N GLN A 89 -5.01 14.45 -16.17
CA GLN A 89 -3.71 14.04 -16.68
C GLN A 89 -3.02 13.13 -15.66
N THR A 90 -2.59 11.97 -16.10
CA THR A 90 -1.77 11.05 -15.29
C THR A 90 -0.33 11.56 -15.21
N GLY A 91 0.26 11.54 -14.02
CA GLY A 91 1.66 11.87 -13.83
C GLY A 91 2.61 10.88 -14.49
N VAL A 92 3.76 11.36 -14.95
CA VAL A 92 4.83 10.49 -15.46
C VAL A 92 5.47 9.77 -14.27
N LEU A 93 5.35 8.44 -14.25
CA LEU A 93 5.89 7.60 -13.16
C LEU A 93 7.36 7.26 -13.40
N THR A 94 8.16 7.38 -12.34
CA THR A 94 9.47 6.77 -12.22
C THR A 94 9.56 5.91 -10.96
N VAL A 95 10.16 4.72 -11.09
CA VAL A 95 10.34 3.76 -9.98
C VAL A 95 11.80 3.77 -9.55
N GLN A 96 12.05 3.87 -8.25
CA GLN A 96 13.39 3.92 -7.66
C GLN A 96 13.49 3.03 -6.42
N SER A 97 14.70 2.60 -6.09
CA SER A 97 14.98 1.95 -4.82
C SER A 97 14.78 2.93 -3.66
N HIS A 98 14.04 2.52 -2.65
CA HIS A 98 13.86 3.34 -1.44
C HIS A 98 15.19 3.62 -0.73
N ARG A 99 16.16 2.71 -0.78
CA ARG A 99 17.51 2.87 -0.18
C ARG A 99 18.34 3.95 -0.87
N GLU A 100 18.26 4.06 -2.20
CA GLU A 100 18.99 5.11 -2.93
C GLU A 100 18.45 6.51 -2.61
N SER A 101 17.13 6.63 -2.49
CA SER A 101 16.48 7.89 -2.09
C SER A 101 16.87 8.33 -0.67
N LEU A 102 17.05 7.39 0.25
CA LEU A 102 17.47 7.70 1.62
C LEU A 102 18.95 8.10 1.68
N ALA A 103 19.80 7.49 0.87
CA ALA A 103 21.22 7.84 0.77
C ALA A 103 21.42 9.27 0.23
N ALA A 104 20.57 9.69 -0.71
CA ALA A 104 20.60 11.05 -1.26
C ALA A 104 20.13 12.12 -0.27
N ASN A 105 19.29 11.78 0.72
CA ASN A 105 18.70 12.72 1.69
C ASN A 105 19.23 12.62 3.14
N GLY A 106 20.22 11.78 3.40
CA GLY A 106 21.11 11.88 4.57
C GLY A 106 20.57 11.45 5.93
N THR A 107 19.39 10.84 6.09
CA THR A 107 18.98 10.32 7.42
C THR A 107 18.00 9.16 7.30
N VAL A 108 18.44 7.95 7.65
CA VAL A 108 17.58 6.76 7.70
C VAL A 108 17.24 6.42 9.14
N THR A 109 16.05 6.77 9.57
CA THR A 109 15.37 6.13 10.70
C THR A 109 14.14 5.37 10.16
N GLY A 110 14.35 4.40 9.28
CA GLY A 110 13.29 3.58 8.72
C GLY A 110 13.20 2.23 9.43
N LYS A 111 12.00 1.81 9.83
CA LYS A 111 11.75 0.41 10.19
C LYS A 111 12.16 -0.45 9.01
N ILE A 112 13.00 -1.45 9.26
CA ILE A 112 13.34 -2.47 8.26
C ILE A 112 12.04 -3.19 7.90
N ALA A 113 11.69 -3.21 6.61
CA ALA A 113 10.54 -3.96 6.14
C ALA A 113 10.66 -5.44 6.56
N PRO A 114 9.55 -6.12 6.92
CA PRO A 114 9.55 -7.56 7.13
C PRO A 114 10.21 -8.29 5.95
N LYS A 115 10.74 -9.49 6.18
CA LYS A 115 11.43 -10.25 5.12
C LYS A 115 10.55 -10.55 3.89
N THR A 116 9.24 -10.58 4.10
CA THR A 116 8.21 -10.82 3.07
C THR A 116 7.78 -9.54 2.33
N HIS A 117 8.34 -8.38 2.69
CA HIS A 117 7.95 -7.10 2.11
C HIS A 117 9.11 -6.44 1.37
N THR A 118 8.76 -5.82 0.27
CA THR A 118 9.62 -4.98 -0.55
C THR A 118 9.29 -3.51 -0.35
N SER A 119 10.29 -2.63 -0.53
CA SER A 119 10.10 -1.18 -0.44
C SER A 119 10.58 -0.48 -1.71
N LEU A 120 9.71 0.39 -2.25
CA LEU A 120 9.99 1.19 -3.44
C LEU A 120 9.60 2.65 -3.24
N LEU A 121 10.18 3.49 -4.06
CA LEU A 121 9.83 4.88 -4.20
C LEU A 121 9.24 5.11 -5.58
N LEU A 122 7.98 5.51 -5.63
CA LEU A 122 7.26 5.88 -6.84
C LEU A 122 7.19 7.40 -6.91
N ASN A 123 7.70 8.00 -8.01
CA ASN A 123 7.63 9.44 -8.23
C ASN A 123 6.77 9.71 -9.45
N TYR A 124 5.70 10.47 -9.24
CA TYR A 124 4.82 10.98 -10.29
C TYR A 124 5.12 12.46 -10.52
N ALA A 125 5.30 12.86 -11.77
CA ALA A 125 5.60 14.23 -12.13
C ALA A 125 4.66 14.75 -13.23
N TRP A 126 4.29 16.03 -13.13
CA TRP A 126 3.51 16.77 -14.12
C TRP A 126 4.29 17.99 -14.58
N LEU A 127 4.04 18.42 -15.82
CA LEU A 127 4.69 19.60 -16.39
C LEU A 127 4.24 20.91 -15.74
N GLU A 128 3.00 20.92 -15.24
CA GLU A 128 2.39 22.13 -14.68
C GLU A 128 1.85 21.87 -13.28
N PRO A 129 1.80 22.89 -12.43
CA PRO A 129 1.18 22.78 -11.11
C PRO A 129 -0.30 22.39 -11.20
N PHE A 130 -0.75 21.63 -10.21
CA PHE A 130 -2.15 21.23 -10.04
C PHE A 130 -2.65 21.65 -8.65
N GLN A 131 -3.97 21.75 -8.49
CA GLN A 131 -4.63 22.07 -7.22
C GLN A 131 -5.31 20.86 -6.59
N ASN A 132 -5.81 19.95 -7.42
CA ASN A 132 -6.47 18.74 -6.98
C ASN A 132 -5.71 17.52 -7.51
N LEU A 133 -5.67 16.48 -6.70
CA LEU A 133 -5.06 15.21 -7.05
C LEU A 133 -6.01 14.07 -6.67
N THR A 134 -6.35 13.23 -7.63
CA THR A 134 -7.06 11.97 -7.39
C THR A 134 -6.05 10.84 -7.36
N ILE A 135 -6.12 10.02 -6.33
CA ILE A 135 -5.32 8.82 -6.14
C ILE A 135 -6.26 7.63 -6.18
N ASP A 136 -6.08 6.75 -7.17
CA ASP A 136 -6.76 5.46 -7.28
C ASP A 136 -5.75 4.35 -7.00
N TYR A 137 -5.99 3.59 -5.93
CA TYR A 137 -5.11 2.56 -5.43
C TYR A 137 -5.74 1.18 -5.55
N HIS A 138 -5.15 0.30 -6.36
CA HIS A 138 -5.62 -1.06 -6.63
C HIS A 138 -4.54 -2.13 -6.38
N LEU A 139 -3.45 -1.77 -5.71
CA LEU A 139 -2.36 -2.70 -5.41
C LEU A 139 -2.71 -3.53 -4.15
N PHE A 140 -3.49 -4.58 -4.35
CA PHE A 140 -3.88 -5.52 -3.32
C PHE A 140 -3.51 -6.94 -3.72
N VAL A 141 -3.18 -7.79 -2.72
CA VAL A 141 -2.93 -9.21 -2.97
C VAL A 141 -4.22 -9.86 -3.52
N PRO A 142 -4.17 -10.53 -4.66
CA PRO A 142 -5.35 -11.15 -5.26
C PRO A 142 -5.99 -12.19 -4.34
N GLY A 143 -7.33 -12.17 -4.26
CA GLY A 143 -8.09 -13.14 -3.47
C GLY A 143 -8.20 -12.82 -1.97
N THR A 144 -7.60 -11.74 -1.48
CA THR A 144 -7.73 -11.29 -0.10
C THR A 144 -8.79 -10.19 0.03
N ASN A 145 -9.85 -10.45 0.80
CA ASN A 145 -10.91 -9.47 1.03
C ASN A 145 -10.51 -8.41 2.09
N ASP A 146 -9.54 -8.74 2.92
CA ASP A 146 -9.10 -7.94 4.06
C ASP A 146 -7.79 -7.18 3.78
N ALA A 147 -7.27 -7.26 2.55
CA ALA A 147 -6.09 -6.51 2.13
C ALA A 147 -6.34 -5.01 2.31
N SER A 148 -5.34 -4.31 2.83
CA SER A 148 -5.43 -2.87 3.04
C SER A 148 -4.08 -2.18 2.85
N CYS A 149 -4.15 -0.90 2.43
CA CYS A 149 -3.00 -0.01 2.42
C CYS A 149 -3.24 1.14 3.39
N VAL A 150 -2.42 1.22 4.42
CA VAL A 150 -2.43 2.36 5.36
C VAL A 150 -1.52 3.44 4.82
N ALA A 151 -2.11 4.55 4.39
CA ALA A 151 -1.40 5.68 3.82
C ALA A 151 -1.30 6.86 4.80
N THR A 152 -0.09 7.38 5.00
CA THR A 152 0.12 8.69 5.63
C THR A 152 0.41 9.70 4.52
N ILE A 153 -0.38 10.77 4.47
CA ILE A 153 -0.36 11.76 3.41
C ILE A 153 0.14 13.09 3.97
N SER A 154 1.15 13.65 3.31
CA SER A 154 1.65 15.00 3.55
C SER A 154 1.29 15.87 2.35
N HIS A 155 0.42 16.85 2.52
CA HIS A 155 -0.03 17.78 1.50
C HIS A 155 -0.32 19.16 2.10
N ALA A 156 0.08 20.22 1.43
CA ALA A 156 -0.12 21.62 1.87
C ALA A 156 0.31 21.89 3.32
N GLY A 157 1.39 21.22 3.80
CA GLY A 157 1.88 21.35 5.17
C GLY A 157 1.06 20.60 6.23
N GLN A 158 0.04 19.88 5.84
CA GLN A 158 -0.81 19.07 6.71
C GLN A 158 -0.47 17.58 6.59
N PHE A 159 -0.74 16.84 7.66
CA PHE A 159 -0.63 15.39 7.68
C PHE A 159 -2.00 14.76 7.93
N SER A 160 -2.31 13.74 7.16
CA SER A 160 -3.54 12.98 7.32
C SER A 160 -3.28 11.50 7.10
N ASN A 161 -4.17 10.64 7.59
CA ASN A 161 -4.11 9.21 7.37
C ASN A 161 -5.33 8.77 6.57
N HIS A 162 -5.12 7.81 5.67
CA HIS A 162 -6.16 7.19 4.88
C HIS A 162 -5.93 5.68 4.80
N VAL A 163 -7.01 4.91 4.69
CA VAL A 163 -6.93 3.47 4.47
C VAL A 163 -7.62 3.15 3.17
N PHE A 164 -6.82 2.66 2.20
CA PHE A 164 -7.36 2.06 0.98
C PHE A 164 -7.70 0.60 1.25
N THR A 165 -8.81 0.16 0.70
CA THR A 165 -9.27 -1.23 0.72
C THR A 165 -9.80 -1.58 -0.67
N PRO A 166 -10.00 -2.87 -1.02
CA PRO A 166 -10.61 -3.26 -2.31
C PRO A 166 -11.98 -2.63 -2.58
N ARG A 167 -12.67 -2.16 -1.52
CA ARG A 167 -13.98 -1.47 -1.62
C ARG A 167 -13.86 0.05 -1.58
N LYS A 168 -12.70 0.59 -1.25
CA LYS A 168 -12.45 2.02 -1.08
C LYS A 168 -11.07 2.33 -1.63
N THR A 169 -10.99 2.45 -2.94
CA THR A 169 -9.75 2.59 -3.69
C THR A 169 -9.36 4.03 -3.98
N THR A 170 -10.34 4.96 -3.94
CA THR A 170 -10.14 6.33 -4.41
C THR A 170 -10.04 7.32 -3.26
N LEU A 171 -9.11 8.26 -3.38
CA LEU A 171 -8.91 9.41 -2.51
C LEU A 171 -8.75 10.67 -3.34
N GLU A 172 -9.50 11.73 -3.00
CA GLU A 172 -9.38 13.05 -3.60
C GLU A 172 -8.71 14.02 -2.61
N LEU A 173 -7.66 14.69 -3.08
CA LEU A 173 -6.94 15.74 -2.37
C LEU A 173 -7.21 17.07 -3.05
N GLY A 174 -7.66 18.05 -2.28
CA GLY A 174 -7.82 19.44 -2.71
C GLY A 174 -6.74 20.33 -2.14
N PRO A 175 -6.81 21.66 -2.39
CA PRO A 175 -5.78 22.62 -1.95
C PRO A 175 -5.54 22.62 -0.44
N GLU A 176 -6.55 22.27 0.36
CA GLU A 176 -6.49 22.26 1.83
C GLU A 176 -6.35 20.84 2.45
N GLY A 177 -6.18 19.82 1.63
CA GLY A 177 -6.05 18.45 2.10
C GLY A 177 -7.11 17.49 1.54
N ILE A 178 -7.52 16.47 2.31
CA ILE A 178 -8.49 15.46 1.86
C ILE A 178 -9.86 16.10 1.68
N VAL A 179 -10.40 16.04 0.44
CA VAL A 179 -11.73 16.56 0.09
C VAL A 179 -12.80 15.48 0.25
N ARG A 180 -12.53 14.29 -0.27
CA ARG A 180 -13.46 13.15 -0.24
C ARG A 180 -12.71 11.82 -0.27
N SER A 181 -13.34 10.86 0.38
CA SER A 181 -13.09 9.45 0.13
C SER A 181 -14.35 8.94 -0.54
N ALA A 182 -14.30 8.56 -1.82
CA ALA A 182 -15.44 7.94 -2.46
C ALA A 182 -15.81 6.68 -1.69
N ALA A 183 -17.01 6.68 -1.09
CA ALA A 183 -17.60 5.47 -0.58
C ALA A 183 -18.12 4.68 -1.78
N GLY A 184 -17.51 3.54 -2.06
CA GLY A 184 -18.05 2.57 -2.98
C GLY A 184 -19.28 1.89 -2.38
#